data_5dff09fcea759950fcc5b1262a6839be
#
_entry.id   5dff09fcea759950fcc5b1262a6839be
#
_cell.length_a   1.000
_cell.length_b   1.000
_cell.length_c   1.000
_cell.angle_alpha   90.00
_cell.angle_beta   90.00
_cell.angle_gamma   90.00
#
_symmetry.space_group_name_H-M   'P 1'
#
loop_
_entity.id
_entity.type
_entity.pdbx_description
1 polymer ?
#
loop_
_entity_poly.entity_id
_entity_poly.type
_entity_poly.pdbx_seq_one_letter_code
_entity_poly.pdbx_strand_id
1 'polypeptide(L)'
;MIPSPTLPWFELARFRRSRLTRTAVIAVMLVPLFYGALYVWANINPTGQLDHVRAAVVNQDKVVEITGRDGKKQPVAVGRQLAGNLISNNAGSNYDWVLTDAKDAERGLTDGSYKAVLTIPRNLSKAATSTGGDPADAVQGNLDLRTNDAVNYINGTIAQTILHAAKSALNAQVTETYLDNVYLSFSDIKMALSDAAEGAGRLSSGADRLAGGARDLAEGNRWLATPEAKEKLL
;
A
#
# COMPACT_ATOMS: atom_id res chain seq x y z
N MET A 1 -57.61 -0.67 -40.65
CA MET A 1 -58.50 -1.20 -39.58
C MET A 1 -57.82 -0.94 -38.23
N ILE A 2 -58.33 0.01 -37.45
CA ILE A 2 -57.81 0.32 -36.13
C ILE A 2 -58.47 -0.69 -35.20
N PRO A 3 -57.75 -1.52 -34.46
CA PRO A 3 -58.35 -2.45 -33.50
C PRO A 3 -59.04 -1.66 -32.38
N SER A 4 -60.32 -1.94 -32.16
CA SER A 4 -61.08 -1.28 -31.13
C SER A 4 -60.48 -1.56 -29.71
N PRO A 5 -60.25 -0.55 -28.89
CA PRO A 5 -59.61 -0.69 -27.58
C PRO A 5 -60.46 -1.51 -26.57
N THR A 6 -61.66 -1.91 -26.93
CA THR A 6 -62.60 -2.66 -26.07
C THR A 6 -62.37 -4.18 -26.07
N LEU A 7 -61.73 -4.76 -27.12
CA LEU A 7 -61.46 -6.18 -27.18
C LEU A 7 -60.62 -6.72 -26.04
N PRO A 8 -59.49 -6.06 -25.64
CA PRO A 8 -58.69 -6.56 -24.54
C PRO A 8 -59.42 -6.59 -23.19
N TRP A 9 -60.34 -5.67 -22.94
CA TRP A 9 -61.16 -5.62 -21.72
C TRP A 9 -62.12 -6.79 -21.61
N PHE A 10 -62.77 -7.19 -22.68
CA PHE A 10 -63.68 -8.32 -22.66
C PHE A 10 -62.93 -9.64 -22.48
N GLU A 11 -61.75 -9.80 -23.06
CA GLU A 11 -60.91 -10.96 -22.84
C GLU A 11 -60.45 -11.02 -21.38
N LEU A 12 -60.00 -9.93 -20.75
CA LEU A 12 -59.64 -9.86 -19.33
C LEU A 12 -60.83 -10.15 -18.42
N ALA A 13 -62.05 -9.68 -18.76
CA ALA A 13 -63.24 -10.00 -17.99
C ALA A 13 -63.60 -11.47 -18.03
N ARG A 14 -63.32 -12.18 -19.11
CA ARG A 14 -63.49 -13.62 -19.23
C ARG A 14 -62.58 -14.40 -18.31
N PHE A 15 -61.34 -13.98 -18.10
CA PHE A 15 -60.40 -14.58 -17.18
C PHE A 15 -60.83 -14.44 -15.70
N ARG A 16 -61.64 -13.42 -15.35
CA ARG A 16 -62.18 -13.23 -14.00
C ARG A 16 -63.29 -14.17 -13.62
N ARG A 17 -63.96 -14.85 -14.58
CA ARG A 17 -65.18 -15.62 -14.35
C ARG A 17 -64.94 -17.05 -13.84
N SER A 18 -63.79 -17.62 -14.09
CA SER A 18 -63.40 -18.95 -13.63
C SER A 18 -62.30 -18.91 -12.57
N ARG A 19 -62.50 -19.67 -11.46
CA ARG A 19 -61.50 -19.81 -10.40
C ARG A 19 -60.20 -20.41 -10.96
N LEU A 20 -60.33 -21.43 -11.80
CA LEU A 20 -59.21 -22.15 -12.44
C LEU A 20 -58.38 -21.16 -13.31
N THR A 21 -59.03 -20.33 -14.09
CA THR A 21 -58.32 -19.36 -14.97
C THR A 21 -57.63 -18.28 -14.18
N ARG A 22 -58.21 -17.83 -13.08
CA ARG A 22 -57.55 -16.89 -12.16
C ARG A 22 -56.26 -17.46 -11.54
N THR A 23 -56.34 -18.69 -11.04
CA THR A 23 -55.15 -19.34 -10.47
C THR A 23 -54.07 -19.56 -11.52
N ALA A 24 -54.44 -19.92 -12.77
CA ALA A 24 -53.51 -20.04 -13.87
C ALA A 24 -52.80 -18.69 -14.22
N VAL A 25 -53.57 -17.61 -14.30
CA VAL A 25 -53.00 -16.25 -14.56
C VAL A 25 -52.09 -15.81 -13.44
N ILE A 26 -52.50 -16.03 -12.18
CA ILE A 26 -51.67 -15.71 -11.01
C ILE A 26 -50.36 -16.53 -11.03
N ALA A 27 -50.46 -17.82 -11.35
CA ALA A 27 -49.28 -18.70 -11.43
C ALA A 27 -48.33 -18.23 -12.50
N VAL A 28 -48.82 -17.86 -13.69
CA VAL A 28 -47.99 -17.35 -14.80
C VAL A 28 -47.32 -16.00 -14.44
N MET A 29 -48.03 -15.13 -13.70
CA MET A 29 -47.44 -13.86 -13.20
C MET A 29 -46.41 -14.08 -12.10
N LEU A 30 -46.60 -15.09 -11.26
CA LEU A 30 -45.68 -15.39 -10.17
C LEU A 30 -44.35 -15.99 -10.66
N VAL A 31 -44.33 -16.73 -11.76
CA VAL A 31 -43.11 -17.35 -12.28
C VAL A 31 -42.01 -16.30 -12.56
N PRO A 32 -42.24 -15.23 -13.36
CA PRO A 32 -41.21 -14.22 -13.59
C PRO A 32 -40.87 -13.44 -12.32
N LEU A 33 -41.84 -13.22 -11.42
CA LEU A 33 -41.63 -12.55 -10.14
C LEU A 33 -40.69 -13.37 -9.23
N PHE A 34 -40.94 -14.67 -9.09
CA PHE A 34 -40.07 -15.58 -8.34
C PHE A 34 -38.68 -15.67 -8.96
N TYR A 35 -38.61 -15.79 -10.28
CA TYR A 35 -37.33 -15.82 -10.97
C TYR A 35 -36.55 -14.52 -10.78
N GLY A 36 -37.19 -13.37 -10.93
CA GLY A 36 -36.58 -12.06 -10.66
C GLY A 36 -36.17 -11.89 -9.21
N ALA A 37 -37.03 -12.31 -8.26
CA ALA A 37 -36.72 -12.24 -6.83
C ALA A 37 -35.53 -13.13 -6.46
N LEU A 38 -35.50 -14.37 -6.95
CA LEU A 38 -34.38 -15.29 -6.74
C LEU A 38 -33.09 -14.76 -7.38
N TYR A 39 -33.18 -14.19 -8.59
CA TYR A 39 -32.03 -13.59 -9.26
C TYR A 39 -31.46 -12.39 -8.48
N VAL A 40 -32.35 -11.49 -8.04
CA VAL A 40 -31.94 -10.35 -7.20
C VAL A 40 -31.36 -10.85 -5.88
N TRP A 41 -32.01 -11.79 -5.22
CA TRP A 41 -31.53 -12.36 -3.96
C TRP A 41 -30.15 -13.02 -4.10
N ALA A 42 -29.94 -13.76 -5.17
CA ALA A 42 -28.65 -14.40 -5.46
C ALA A 42 -27.52 -13.37 -5.75
N ASN A 43 -27.89 -12.18 -6.23
CA ASN A 43 -26.93 -11.14 -6.60
C ASN A 43 -26.96 -9.91 -5.66
N ILE A 44 -27.68 -9.94 -4.55
CA ILE A 44 -27.86 -8.78 -3.66
C ILE A 44 -26.55 -8.41 -2.93
N ASN A 45 -25.65 -9.38 -2.74
CA ASN A 45 -24.36 -9.15 -2.10
C ASN A 45 -23.28 -10.09 -2.67
N PRO A 46 -22.84 -9.87 -3.92
CA PRO A 46 -21.84 -10.72 -4.55
C PRO A 46 -20.47 -10.61 -3.87
N THR A 47 -20.24 -9.52 -3.09
CA THR A 47 -18.98 -9.28 -2.38
C THR A 47 -19.00 -9.77 -0.93
N GLY A 48 -20.15 -10.16 -0.40
CA GLY A 48 -20.30 -10.58 1.00
C GLY A 48 -19.81 -12.01 1.31
N GLN A 49 -19.44 -12.78 0.27
CA GLN A 49 -18.97 -14.17 0.39
C GLN A 49 -17.65 -14.38 -0.36
N LEU A 50 -16.79 -13.36 -0.34
CA LEU A 50 -15.50 -13.41 -1.00
C LEU A 50 -14.50 -14.34 -0.29
N ASP A 51 -14.76 -14.68 0.97
CA ASP A 51 -14.05 -15.67 1.77
C ASP A 51 -14.08 -17.08 1.16
N HIS A 52 -15.04 -17.36 0.29
CA HIS A 52 -15.11 -18.60 -0.50
C HIS A 52 -14.47 -18.48 -1.89
N VAL A 53 -13.97 -17.32 -2.25
CA VAL A 53 -13.31 -17.09 -3.54
C VAL A 53 -11.81 -17.22 -3.38
N ARG A 54 -11.25 -18.33 -3.88
CA ARG A 54 -9.82 -18.58 -3.82
C ARG A 54 -9.05 -17.71 -4.79
N ALA A 55 -8.03 -17.04 -4.28
CA ALA A 55 -7.08 -16.25 -5.06
C ALA A 55 -5.65 -16.68 -4.71
N ALA A 56 -4.80 -16.83 -5.73
CA ALA A 56 -3.41 -17.19 -5.51
C ALA A 56 -2.52 -15.96 -5.40
N VAL A 57 -1.52 -16.03 -4.53
CA VAL A 57 -0.43 -15.07 -4.43
C VAL A 57 0.88 -15.76 -4.78
N VAL A 58 1.61 -15.22 -5.75
CA VAL A 58 2.94 -15.69 -6.15
C VAL A 58 3.95 -14.62 -5.74
N ASN A 59 4.77 -14.93 -4.74
CA ASN A 59 5.81 -14.02 -4.30
C ASN A 59 7.14 -14.34 -4.98
N GLN A 60 7.58 -13.46 -5.88
CA GLN A 60 8.89 -13.54 -6.53
C GLN A 60 9.89 -12.53 -5.96
N ASP A 61 9.46 -11.69 -4.99
CA ASP A 61 10.27 -10.61 -4.45
C ASP A 61 11.57 -11.10 -3.81
N LYS A 62 12.61 -10.32 -4.00
CA LYS A 62 13.92 -10.54 -3.42
C LYS A 62 14.13 -9.61 -2.25
N VAL A 63 14.55 -10.18 -1.13
CA VAL A 63 14.96 -9.41 0.04
C VAL A 63 16.11 -8.47 -0.34
N VAL A 64 16.01 -7.21 0.09
CA VAL A 64 17.04 -6.19 -0.07
C VAL A 64 17.65 -5.89 1.30
N GLU A 65 18.96 -5.80 1.38
CA GLU A 65 19.63 -5.30 2.59
C GLU A 65 19.79 -3.78 2.49
N ILE A 66 19.25 -3.05 3.44
CA ILE A 66 19.53 -1.64 3.64
C ILE A 66 20.51 -1.47 4.79
N THR A 67 21.48 -0.59 4.64
CA THR A 67 22.40 -0.27 5.73
C THR A 67 21.79 0.88 6.51
N GLY A 68 21.40 0.57 7.77
CA GLY A 68 20.99 1.59 8.72
C GLY A 68 22.19 2.51 9.06
N ARG A 69 21.94 3.66 9.64
CA ARG A 69 23.01 4.60 10.02
C ARG A 69 23.90 4.11 11.13
N ASP A 70 23.41 3.19 11.94
CA ASP A 70 24.21 2.44 12.89
C ASP A 70 25.21 1.48 12.24
N GLY A 71 25.29 1.49 10.90
CA GLY A 71 26.13 0.60 10.09
C GLY A 71 25.62 -0.83 10.03
N LYS A 72 24.47 -1.15 10.65
CA LYS A 72 23.91 -2.49 10.64
C LYS A 72 23.08 -2.70 9.38
N LYS A 73 23.24 -3.87 8.80
CA LYS A 73 22.44 -4.32 7.67
C LYS A 73 21.10 -4.83 8.18
N GLN A 74 20.02 -4.28 7.63
CA GLN A 74 18.66 -4.71 7.93
C GLN A 74 18.03 -5.30 6.66
N PRO A 75 17.51 -6.54 6.71
CA PRO A 75 16.82 -7.14 5.58
C PRO A 75 15.40 -6.55 5.45
N VAL A 76 15.07 -6.04 4.27
CA VAL A 76 13.74 -5.56 3.91
C VAL A 76 13.10 -6.54 2.94
N ALA A 77 11.93 -7.08 3.30
CA ALA A 77 11.22 -8.11 2.56
C ALA A 77 9.73 -7.73 2.37
N VAL A 78 9.49 -6.62 1.66
CA VAL A 78 8.14 -6.03 1.46
C VAL A 78 7.19 -7.03 0.81
N GLY A 79 7.65 -7.80 -0.19
CA GLY A 79 6.82 -8.79 -0.85
C GLY A 79 6.40 -9.95 0.07
N ARG A 80 7.25 -10.36 1.01
CA ARG A 80 6.90 -11.37 2.01
C ARG A 80 5.87 -10.83 3.00
N GLN A 81 6.00 -9.59 3.45
CA GLN A 81 5.05 -8.94 4.33
C GLN A 81 3.70 -8.74 3.64
N LEU A 82 3.70 -8.28 2.38
CA LEU A 82 2.47 -8.15 1.59
C LEU A 82 1.75 -9.49 1.44
N ALA A 83 2.46 -10.56 1.06
CA ALA A 83 1.89 -11.89 0.94
C ALA A 83 1.34 -12.39 2.29
N GLY A 84 2.07 -12.19 3.37
CA GLY A 84 1.63 -12.52 4.73
C GLY A 84 0.37 -11.78 5.15
N ASN A 85 0.29 -10.48 4.88
CA ASN A 85 -0.89 -9.66 5.19
C ASN A 85 -2.13 -10.09 4.40
N LEU A 86 -1.96 -10.46 3.13
CA LEU A 86 -3.06 -10.98 2.31
C LEU A 86 -3.58 -12.31 2.86
N ILE A 87 -2.70 -13.26 3.18
CA ILE A 87 -3.07 -14.60 3.68
C ILE A 87 -3.71 -14.53 5.07
N SER A 88 -3.18 -13.67 5.96
CA SER A 88 -3.72 -13.50 7.32
C SER A 88 -5.01 -12.68 7.38
N ASN A 89 -5.55 -12.27 6.23
CA ASN A 89 -6.75 -11.44 6.10
C ASN A 89 -6.65 -10.07 6.80
N ASN A 90 -5.44 -9.63 7.16
CA ASN A 90 -5.20 -8.34 7.81
C ASN A 90 -5.37 -7.15 6.85
N ALA A 91 -5.41 -7.43 5.55
CA ALA A 91 -5.59 -6.42 4.51
C ALA A 91 -7.07 -6.03 4.27
N GLY A 92 -8.00 -6.57 5.06
CA GLY A 92 -9.44 -6.32 4.88
C GLY A 92 -10.03 -6.91 3.60
N SER A 93 -9.29 -7.76 2.89
CA SER A 93 -9.80 -8.55 1.77
C SER A 93 -10.42 -9.82 2.31
N ASN A 94 -11.65 -10.11 1.89
CA ASN A 94 -12.35 -11.31 2.33
C ASN A 94 -12.04 -12.53 1.45
N TYR A 95 -10.97 -12.48 0.64
CA TYR A 95 -10.59 -13.59 -0.24
C TYR A 95 -9.83 -14.67 0.51
N ASP A 96 -10.05 -15.93 0.09
CA ASP A 96 -9.21 -17.07 0.51
C ASP A 96 -7.88 -17.03 -0.30
N TRP A 97 -6.89 -16.31 0.26
CA TRP A 97 -5.58 -16.16 -0.37
C TRP A 97 -4.69 -17.37 -0.10
N VAL A 98 -4.15 -17.94 -1.17
CA VAL A 98 -3.24 -19.08 -1.13
C VAL A 98 -1.88 -18.67 -1.67
N LEU A 99 -0.83 -18.80 -0.84
CA LEU A 99 0.55 -18.62 -1.32
C LEU A 99 0.97 -19.88 -2.10
N THR A 100 1.38 -19.67 -3.33
CA THR A 100 1.79 -20.77 -4.20
C THR A 100 2.90 -20.35 -5.15
N ASP A 101 3.39 -21.28 -5.95
CA ASP A 101 4.37 -21.02 -7.01
C ASP A 101 3.69 -20.62 -8.33
N ALA A 102 4.49 -20.06 -9.26
CA ALA A 102 3.98 -19.55 -10.53
C ALA A 102 3.34 -20.66 -11.41
N LYS A 103 3.81 -21.90 -11.33
CA LYS A 103 3.30 -23.02 -12.13
C LYS A 103 1.95 -23.50 -11.62
N ASP A 104 1.80 -23.59 -10.30
CA ASP A 104 0.53 -23.97 -9.69
C ASP A 104 -0.51 -22.86 -9.85
N ALA A 105 -0.10 -21.59 -9.69
CA ALA A 105 -0.96 -20.45 -9.92
C ALA A 105 -1.52 -20.41 -11.36
N GLU A 106 -0.67 -20.63 -12.36
CA GLU A 106 -1.08 -20.66 -13.78
C GLU A 106 -2.05 -21.82 -14.05
N ARG A 107 -1.78 -23.00 -13.49
CA ARG A 107 -2.66 -24.15 -13.61
C ARG A 107 -4.00 -23.89 -12.96
N GLY A 108 -4.02 -23.41 -11.72
CA GLY A 108 -5.23 -23.12 -10.97
C GLY A 108 -6.05 -21.98 -11.56
N LEU A 109 -5.40 -21.00 -12.24
CA LEU A 109 -6.10 -19.97 -13.00
C LEU A 109 -6.78 -20.56 -14.24
N THR A 110 -6.10 -21.51 -14.91
CA THR A 110 -6.62 -22.14 -16.15
C THR A 110 -7.77 -23.09 -15.84
N ASP A 111 -7.68 -23.90 -14.80
CA ASP A 111 -8.74 -24.86 -14.42
C ASP A 111 -9.86 -24.22 -13.56
N GLY A 112 -9.69 -22.96 -13.16
CA GLY A 112 -10.65 -22.19 -12.38
C GLY A 112 -10.63 -22.45 -10.87
N SER A 113 -9.64 -23.18 -10.36
CA SER A 113 -9.40 -23.37 -8.92
C SER A 113 -9.04 -22.07 -8.22
N TYR A 114 -8.31 -21.18 -8.92
CA TYR A 114 -8.07 -19.80 -8.53
C TYR A 114 -8.83 -18.85 -9.46
N LYS A 115 -9.54 -17.88 -8.89
CA LYS A 115 -10.26 -16.86 -9.67
C LYS A 115 -9.37 -15.70 -10.06
N ALA A 116 -8.30 -15.50 -9.31
CA ALA A 116 -7.27 -14.49 -9.58
C ALA A 116 -5.90 -14.98 -9.12
N VAL A 117 -4.87 -14.45 -9.74
CA VAL A 117 -3.47 -14.64 -9.39
C VAL A 117 -2.80 -13.28 -9.25
N LEU A 118 -2.33 -12.95 -8.06
CA LEU A 118 -1.51 -11.77 -7.81
C LEU A 118 -0.05 -12.17 -7.80
N THR A 119 0.73 -11.62 -8.73
CA THR A 119 2.18 -11.81 -8.77
C THR A 119 2.89 -10.60 -8.20
N ILE A 120 3.67 -10.84 -7.15
CA ILE A 120 4.55 -9.86 -6.52
C ILE A 120 5.88 -9.89 -7.28
N PRO A 121 6.32 -8.77 -7.89
CA PRO A 121 7.50 -8.75 -8.75
C PRO A 121 8.79 -8.88 -7.94
N ARG A 122 9.85 -9.33 -8.62
CA ARG A 122 11.17 -9.55 -8.01
C ARG A 122 11.84 -8.32 -7.41
N ASN A 123 11.41 -7.14 -7.83
CA ASN A 123 11.99 -5.86 -7.45
C ASN A 123 11.12 -5.05 -6.48
N LEU A 124 10.08 -5.63 -5.87
CA LEU A 124 9.17 -4.87 -5.01
C LEU A 124 9.89 -4.26 -3.80
N SER A 125 10.68 -5.04 -3.07
CA SER A 125 11.47 -4.54 -1.94
C SER A 125 12.48 -3.48 -2.37
N LYS A 126 13.12 -3.65 -3.54
CA LYS A 126 14.03 -2.65 -4.11
C LYS A 126 13.27 -1.35 -4.44
N ALA A 127 12.09 -1.45 -5.05
CA ALA A 127 11.27 -0.30 -5.38
C ALA A 127 10.82 0.46 -4.10
N ALA A 128 10.36 -0.26 -3.09
CA ALA A 128 9.91 0.35 -1.84
C ALA A 128 11.05 1.05 -1.07
N THR A 129 12.29 0.54 -1.15
CA THR A 129 13.45 1.13 -0.47
C THR A 129 14.16 2.20 -1.31
N SER A 130 13.95 2.25 -2.62
CA SER A 130 14.60 3.24 -3.51
C SER A 130 14.15 4.68 -3.26
N THR A 131 12.98 4.89 -2.66
CA THR A 131 12.45 6.22 -2.33
C THR A 131 13.20 6.93 -1.20
N GLY A 132 14.00 6.20 -0.41
CA GLY A 132 14.85 6.76 0.66
C GLY A 132 16.25 7.19 0.21
N GLY A 133 16.60 6.94 -1.07
CA GLY A 133 17.88 7.28 -1.67
C GLY A 133 17.82 8.49 -2.61
N ASP A 134 18.75 8.54 -3.59
CA ASP A 134 18.71 9.55 -4.63
C ASP A 134 17.43 9.40 -5.48
N PRO A 135 16.66 10.48 -5.71
CA PRO A 135 15.47 10.43 -6.56
C PRO A 135 15.74 9.91 -7.99
N ALA A 136 16.97 10.05 -8.49
CA ALA A 136 17.39 9.52 -9.79
C ALA A 136 17.44 7.98 -9.83
N ASP A 137 17.60 7.34 -8.68
CA ASP A 137 17.66 5.88 -8.54
C ASP A 137 16.31 5.26 -8.21
N ALA A 138 15.23 6.04 -8.18
CA ALA A 138 13.91 5.54 -7.86
C ALA A 138 13.44 4.50 -8.87
N VAL A 139 13.05 3.32 -8.36
CA VAL A 139 12.59 2.18 -9.16
C VAL A 139 11.10 1.97 -8.92
N GLN A 140 10.35 1.75 -10.00
CA GLN A 140 8.92 1.44 -9.90
C GLN A 140 8.71 -0.08 -9.67
N GLY A 141 7.86 -0.41 -8.69
CA GLY A 141 7.36 -1.77 -8.47
C GLY A 141 5.94 -1.90 -9.02
N ASN A 142 5.71 -2.87 -9.90
CA ASN A 142 4.40 -3.12 -10.49
C ASN A 142 3.86 -4.48 -10.02
N LEU A 143 2.70 -4.48 -9.34
CA LEU A 143 1.98 -5.71 -9.05
C LEU A 143 1.24 -6.18 -10.32
N ASP A 144 1.33 -7.46 -10.64
CA ASP A 144 0.60 -8.07 -11.75
C ASP A 144 -0.57 -8.89 -11.21
N LEU A 145 -1.79 -8.53 -11.63
CA LEU A 145 -3.01 -9.24 -11.30
C LEU A 145 -3.61 -9.84 -12.56
N ARG A 146 -3.72 -11.16 -12.58
CA ARG A 146 -4.34 -11.92 -13.68
C ARG A 146 -5.62 -12.57 -13.20
N THR A 147 -6.67 -12.50 -14.02
CA THR A 147 -7.97 -13.15 -13.80
C THR A 147 -8.34 -14.01 -14.99
N ASN A 148 -9.16 -15.03 -14.77
CA ASN A 148 -9.70 -15.84 -15.86
C ASN A 148 -11.14 -15.38 -16.16
N ASP A 149 -11.29 -14.45 -17.12
CA ASP A 149 -12.59 -13.87 -17.49
C ASP A 149 -13.44 -14.80 -18.35
N ALA A 150 -12.88 -15.92 -18.85
CA ALA A 150 -13.59 -16.87 -19.69
C ALA A 150 -14.70 -17.64 -18.94
N VAL A 151 -14.65 -17.66 -17.61
CA VAL A 151 -15.53 -18.51 -16.79
C VAL A 151 -16.73 -17.75 -16.20
N ASN A 152 -16.65 -16.42 -16.03
CA ASN A 152 -17.78 -15.66 -15.46
C ASN A 152 -17.66 -14.14 -15.70
N TYR A 153 -18.77 -13.51 -16.13
CA TYR A 153 -18.89 -12.07 -16.33
C TYR A 153 -18.69 -11.21 -15.06
N ILE A 154 -18.81 -11.82 -13.88
CA ILE A 154 -18.64 -11.16 -12.58
C ILE A 154 -17.15 -10.91 -12.23
N ASN A 155 -16.23 -11.54 -12.96
CA ASN A 155 -14.79 -11.49 -12.66
C ASN A 155 -14.18 -10.08 -12.71
N GLY A 156 -14.71 -9.18 -13.55
CA GLY A 156 -14.24 -7.79 -13.61
C GLY A 156 -14.42 -7.03 -12.30
N THR A 157 -15.54 -7.19 -11.62
CA THR A 157 -15.80 -6.57 -10.31
C THR A 157 -14.91 -7.20 -9.21
N ILE A 158 -14.75 -8.52 -9.25
CA ILE A 158 -13.88 -9.27 -8.35
C ILE A 158 -12.43 -8.81 -8.53
N ALA A 159 -11.95 -8.70 -9.77
CA ALA A 159 -10.60 -8.23 -10.07
C ALA A 159 -10.32 -6.82 -9.52
N GLN A 160 -11.27 -5.90 -9.64
CA GLN A 160 -11.15 -4.55 -9.07
C GLN A 160 -11.05 -4.59 -7.54
N THR A 161 -11.86 -5.41 -6.88
CA THR A 161 -11.82 -5.54 -5.41
C THR A 161 -10.49 -6.13 -4.95
N ILE A 162 -9.98 -7.17 -5.63
CA ILE A 162 -8.65 -7.75 -5.36
C ILE A 162 -7.55 -6.70 -5.54
N LEU A 163 -7.59 -5.94 -6.62
CA LEU A 163 -6.61 -4.91 -6.90
C LEU A 163 -6.64 -3.80 -5.83
N HIS A 164 -7.84 -3.40 -5.37
CA HIS A 164 -7.99 -2.44 -4.28
C HIS A 164 -7.42 -2.98 -2.97
N ALA A 165 -7.71 -4.22 -2.61
CA ALA A 165 -7.15 -4.86 -1.41
C ALA A 165 -5.62 -4.93 -1.45
N ALA A 166 -5.06 -5.37 -2.59
CA ALA A 166 -3.62 -5.44 -2.80
C ALA A 166 -2.95 -4.07 -2.76
N LYS A 167 -3.56 -3.05 -3.38
CA LYS A 167 -3.08 -1.66 -3.32
C LYS A 167 -3.13 -1.10 -1.89
N SER A 168 -4.19 -1.36 -1.15
CA SER A 168 -4.31 -0.90 0.25
C SER A 168 -3.26 -1.53 1.14
N ALA A 169 -3.04 -2.85 1.00
CA ALA A 169 -1.99 -3.56 1.74
C ALA A 169 -0.58 -3.06 1.39
N LEU A 170 -0.31 -2.82 0.10
CA LEU A 170 0.95 -2.28 -0.36
C LEU A 170 1.18 -0.85 0.13
N ASN A 171 0.16 0.02 0.02
CA ASN A 171 0.26 1.40 0.48
C ASN A 171 0.52 1.49 1.98
N ALA A 172 -0.16 0.67 2.79
CA ALA A 172 0.10 0.60 4.23
C ALA A 172 1.57 0.23 4.51
N GLN A 173 2.08 -0.81 3.84
CA GLN A 173 3.45 -1.28 4.02
C GLN A 173 4.51 -0.29 3.54
N VAL A 174 4.29 0.32 2.36
CA VAL A 174 5.21 1.34 1.82
C VAL A 174 5.19 2.59 2.70
N THR A 175 4.01 3.00 3.19
CA THR A 175 3.88 4.15 4.07
C THR A 175 4.61 3.91 5.39
N GLU A 176 4.48 2.74 6.00
CA GLU A 176 5.20 2.37 7.23
C GLU A 176 6.72 2.44 7.01
N THR A 177 7.22 1.77 5.97
CA THR A 177 8.64 1.79 5.62
C THR A 177 9.15 3.21 5.31
N TYR A 178 8.36 4.02 4.64
CA TYR A 178 8.69 5.41 4.34
C TYR A 178 8.73 6.28 5.61
N LEU A 179 7.74 6.15 6.48
CA LEU A 179 7.68 6.90 7.74
C LEU A 179 8.86 6.54 8.65
N ASP A 180 9.23 5.27 8.74
CA ASP A 180 10.40 4.83 9.50
C ASP A 180 11.69 5.49 8.97
N ASN A 181 11.87 5.51 7.65
CA ASN A 181 13.02 6.16 7.03
C ASN A 181 13.02 7.68 7.25
N VAL A 182 11.87 8.33 7.15
CA VAL A 182 11.72 9.77 7.41
C VAL A 182 12.02 10.08 8.88
N TYR A 183 11.51 9.26 9.81
CA TYR A 183 11.75 9.43 11.25
C TYR A 183 13.24 9.28 11.60
N LEU A 184 13.89 8.28 11.02
CA LEU A 184 15.34 8.11 11.14
C LEU A 184 16.10 9.32 10.60
N SER A 185 15.71 9.84 9.43
CA SER A 185 16.32 11.03 8.82
C SER A 185 16.18 12.29 9.69
N PHE A 186 15.01 12.50 10.31
CA PHE A 186 14.82 13.60 11.25
C PHE A 186 15.67 13.45 12.53
N SER A 187 15.79 12.23 13.04
CA SER A 187 16.66 11.96 14.20
C SER A 187 18.11 12.31 13.91
N ASP A 188 18.55 12.05 12.71
CA ASP A 188 19.91 12.33 12.27
C ASP A 188 20.18 13.82 12.04
N ILE A 189 19.21 14.53 11.47
CA ILE A 189 19.29 16.00 11.34
C ILE A 189 19.42 16.62 12.76
N LYS A 190 18.66 16.09 13.72
CA LYS A 190 18.77 16.53 15.12
C LYS A 190 20.15 16.28 15.71
N MET A 191 20.75 15.10 15.48
CA MET A 191 22.10 14.79 15.92
C MET A 191 23.12 15.70 15.25
N ALA A 192 23.07 15.84 13.93
CA ALA A 192 23.98 16.71 13.17
C ALA A 192 23.87 18.18 13.62
N LEU A 193 22.66 18.67 13.93
CA LEU A 193 22.45 20.01 14.47
C LEU A 193 23.05 20.17 15.88
N SER A 194 22.93 19.14 16.72
CA SER A 194 23.55 19.10 18.04
C SER A 194 25.08 19.17 17.95
N ASP A 195 25.66 18.36 17.06
CA ASP A 195 27.12 18.34 16.84
C ASP A 195 27.62 19.68 16.28
N ALA A 196 26.84 20.29 15.36
CA ALA A 196 27.15 21.62 14.85
C ALA A 196 27.09 22.70 15.94
N ALA A 197 26.09 22.63 16.83
CA ALA A 197 25.98 23.56 17.96
C ALA A 197 27.15 23.40 18.95
N GLU A 198 27.57 22.17 19.25
CA GLU A 198 28.74 21.91 20.07
C GLU A 198 30.04 22.40 19.41
N GLY A 199 30.17 22.18 18.08
CA GLY A 199 31.28 22.69 17.29
C GLY A 199 31.36 24.24 17.32
N ALA A 200 30.21 24.90 17.18
CA ALA A 200 30.12 26.36 17.29
C ALA A 200 30.50 26.86 18.69
N GLY A 201 30.09 26.15 19.76
CA GLY A 201 30.49 26.45 21.14
C GLY A 201 32.01 26.33 21.36
N ARG A 202 32.60 25.27 20.80
CA ARG A 202 34.07 25.09 20.84
C ARG A 202 34.81 26.18 20.07
N LEU A 203 34.29 26.59 18.92
CA LEU A 203 34.84 27.68 18.12
C LEU A 203 34.76 29.00 18.87
N SER A 204 33.65 29.34 19.49
CA SER A 204 33.47 30.53 20.35
C SER A 204 34.47 30.56 21.49
N SER A 205 34.60 29.43 22.23
CA SER A 205 35.57 29.34 23.31
C SER A 205 37.02 29.47 22.85
N GLY A 206 37.34 28.97 21.63
CA GLY A 206 38.64 29.14 21.00
C GLY A 206 38.91 30.59 20.63
N ALA A 207 37.91 31.27 20.10
CA ALA A 207 38.00 32.69 19.76
C ALA A 207 38.22 33.58 21.02
N ASP A 208 37.53 33.28 22.11
CA ASP A 208 37.71 34.00 23.38
C ASP A 208 39.11 33.81 23.94
N ARG A 209 39.62 32.56 23.90
CA ARG A 209 41.00 32.27 24.30
C ARG A 209 42.04 33.03 23.43
N LEU A 210 41.81 33.07 22.11
CA LEU A 210 42.68 33.81 21.22
C LEU A 210 42.64 35.31 21.50
N ALA A 211 41.45 35.86 21.74
CA ALA A 211 41.29 37.27 22.11
C ALA A 211 41.96 37.59 23.46
N GLY A 212 41.89 36.66 24.41
CA GLY A 212 42.61 36.74 25.68
C GLY A 212 44.14 36.78 25.47
N GLY A 213 44.67 35.79 24.73
CA GLY A 213 46.10 35.73 24.44
C GLY A 213 46.62 36.94 23.66
N ALA A 214 45.79 37.50 22.75
CA ALA A 214 46.16 38.73 22.04
C ALA A 214 46.24 39.97 22.97
N ARG A 215 45.37 40.06 23.99
CA ARG A 215 45.42 41.12 25.01
C ARG A 215 46.69 40.96 25.89
N ASP A 216 46.96 39.75 26.36
CA ASP A 216 48.13 39.43 27.19
C ASP A 216 49.42 39.77 26.44
N LEU A 217 49.47 39.44 25.12
CA LEU A 217 50.61 39.81 24.27
C LEU A 217 50.73 41.32 24.10
N ALA A 218 49.64 42.04 23.93
CA ALA A 218 49.63 43.50 23.83
C ALA A 218 50.08 44.17 25.15
N GLU A 219 49.68 43.65 26.29
CA GLU A 219 50.13 44.10 27.63
C GLU A 219 51.62 43.82 27.86
N GLY A 220 52.06 42.61 27.48
CA GLY A 220 53.48 42.25 27.57
C GLY A 220 54.35 43.16 26.69
N ASN A 221 53.92 43.47 25.47
CA ASN A 221 54.61 44.41 24.58
C ASN A 221 54.64 45.85 25.11
N ARG A 222 53.56 46.30 25.77
CA ARG A 222 53.56 47.62 26.44
C ARG A 222 54.52 47.64 27.61
N TRP A 223 54.55 46.57 28.39
CA TRP A 223 55.50 46.49 29.51
C TRP A 223 56.94 46.52 29.03
N LEU A 224 57.31 45.80 27.98
CA LEU A 224 58.64 45.80 27.35
C LEU A 224 59.02 47.16 26.80
N ALA A 225 58.06 48.01 26.45
CA ALA A 225 58.32 49.39 25.99
C ALA A 225 58.55 50.40 27.11
N THR A 226 58.35 50.01 28.38
CA THR A 226 58.59 50.90 29.53
C THR A 226 60.07 51.03 29.86
N PRO A 227 60.48 52.18 30.42
CA PRO A 227 61.86 52.39 30.86
C PRO A 227 62.35 51.36 31.91
N GLU A 228 61.44 50.94 32.83
CA GLU A 228 61.73 49.98 33.89
C GLU A 228 62.01 48.55 33.34
N ALA A 229 61.35 48.15 32.27
CA ALA A 229 61.64 46.87 31.59
C ALA A 229 63.04 46.87 30.96
N LYS A 230 63.45 47.98 30.38
CA LYS A 230 64.79 48.15 29.79
C LYS A 230 65.90 48.07 30.85
N GLU A 231 65.66 48.60 32.05
CA GLU A 231 66.61 48.56 33.16
C GLU A 231 66.76 47.13 33.78
N LYS A 232 65.72 46.30 33.73
CA LYS A 232 65.78 44.92 34.22
C LYS A 232 66.37 43.91 33.24
N LEU A 233 66.48 44.26 31.96
CA LEU A 233 67.01 43.41 30.89
C LEU A 233 68.49 43.67 30.55
N LEU A 234 69.07 44.68 31.11
CA LEU A 234 70.48 45.02 31.03
C LEU A 234 71.17 44.61 32.34
#